data_842e9bbd04abb6c790054fc2103f7b16
#
_entry.id   842e9bbd04abb6c790054fc2103f7b16
#
_cell.length_a   1.000
_cell.length_b   1.000
_cell.length_c   1.000
_cell.angle_alpha   90.00
_cell.angle_beta   90.00
_cell.angle_gamma   90.00
#
_symmetry.space_group_name_H-M   'P 1'
#
loop_
_entity.id
_entity.type
_entity.pdbx_description
1 polymer ?
#
loop_
_entity_poly.entity_id
_entity_poly.type
_entity_poly.pdbx_seq_one_letter_code
_entity_poly.pdbx_strand_id
1 'polypeptide(L)'
;MYFFKKSDKCPYKNICENYTPDSSCIKLCSKINKIDYYFQQANIPFKYRTPMKLYPSNEDVDVYDILVQIKENVLEAVEEGYNLTIQSSIRNNGKTSWAIKILQQYIHLVWDIKTNNLPCLYVDVPQYLASLKEDMNNKDGESKQFSNDINSADIVVFDNLDEEKLSEWAINTLRLHIRRRVENGLANIYILGKPTQTTRFNIGEDLSYYVLTNSNVLNLYGDRGDKK
;
A
#
# COMPACT_ATOMS: atom_id res chain seq x y z
N MET A 1 -6.31 9.71 -17.55
CA MET A 1 -5.65 9.52 -18.87
C MET A 1 -4.14 9.54 -18.60
N TYR A 2 -3.48 8.38 -18.63
CA TYR A 2 -2.07 8.25 -18.32
C TYR A 2 -1.22 8.86 -19.42
N PHE A 3 -0.50 9.87 -19.05
CA PHE A 3 0.62 10.31 -19.84
C PHE A 3 1.87 9.53 -19.41
N PHE A 4 2.03 8.30 -19.91
CA PHE A 4 3.39 7.89 -20.16
C PHE A 4 3.98 9.00 -21.03
N LYS A 5 4.84 9.84 -20.44
CA LYS A 5 5.70 10.73 -21.26
C LYS A 5 6.21 9.84 -22.39
N LYS A 6 6.05 10.25 -23.62
CA LYS A 6 6.49 9.61 -24.85
C LYS A 6 7.88 8.95 -24.69
N SER A 7 7.96 7.86 -23.96
CA SER A 7 9.06 6.94 -24.10
C SER A 7 8.49 5.81 -24.96
N ASP A 8 9.00 5.65 -26.14
CA ASP A 8 8.63 4.67 -27.15
C ASP A 8 8.81 3.21 -26.69
N LYS A 9 8.84 2.97 -25.35
CA LYS A 9 9.12 1.66 -24.79
C LYS A 9 8.04 1.27 -23.79
N CYS A 10 7.20 0.35 -24.21
CA CYS A 10 6.26 -0.32 -23.33
C CYS A 10 7.02 -0.93 -22.11
N PRO A 11 6.61 -0.67 -20.86
CA PRO A 11 7.27 -1.24 -19.68
C PRO A 11 7.19 -2.77 -19.65
N TYR A 12 6.26 -3.36 -20.38
CA TYR A 12 6.03 -4.82 -20.44
C TYR A 12 6.60 -5.48 -21.69
N LYS A 13 7.36 -4.77 -22.54
CA LYS A 13 7.85 -5.27 -23.84
C LYS A 13 8.57 -6.62 -23.76
N ASN A 14 9.24 -6.91 -22.66
CA ASN A 14 10.04 -8.13 -22.49
C ASN A 14 9.21 -9.33 -22.01
N ILE A 15 7.98 -9.11 -21.55
CA ILE A 15 7.10 -10.14 -20.98
C ILE A 15 5.74 -10.20 -21.65
N CYS A 16 5.49 -9.35 -22.64
CA CYS A 16 4.22 -9.29 -23.35
C CYS A 16 4.32 -10.04 -24.67
N GLU A 17 3.57 -11.14 -24.79
CA GLU A 17 3.48 -11.94 -26.03
C GLU A 17 2.89 -11.17 -27.22
N ASN A 18 2.07 -10.15 -26.95
CA ASN A 18 1.40 -9.32 -27.96
C ASN A 18 2.10 -7.98 -28.17
N TYR A 19 3.37 -7.84 -27.75
CA TYR A 19 4.08 -6.58 -27.93
C TYR A 19 4.36 -6.30 -29.40
N THR A 20 3.91 -5.14 -29.88
CA THR A 20 4.31 -4.56 -31.15
C THR A 20 5.06 -3.25 -30.91
N PRO A 21 6.13 -2.96 -31.68
CA PRO A 21 6.97 -1.78 -31.45
C PRO A 21 6.30 -0.45 -31.85
N ASP A 22 5.10 -0.49 -32.37
CA ASP A 22 4.37 0.69 -32.80
C ASP A 22 3.64 1.40 -31.63
N SER A 23 3.31 2.67 -31.80
CA SER A 23 2.62 3.48 -30.79
C SER A 23 1.18 3.06 -30.54
N SER A 24 0.58 2.21 -31.39
CA SER A 24 -0.79 1.72 -31.26
C SER A 24 -0.90 0.69 -30.14
N CYS A 25 0.13 -0.14 -29.96
CA CYS A 25 0.20 -1.15 -28.90
C CYS A 25 -0.04 -0.53 -27.51
N ILE A 26 0.55 0.62 -27.22
CA ILE A 26 0.40 1.28 -25.90
C ILE A 26 -1.00 1.86 -25.73
N LYS A 27 -1.59 2.45 -26.77
CA LYS A 27 -2.90 3.11 -26.70
C LYS A 27 -4.06 2.14 -26.53
N LEU A 28 -3.94 0.96 -27.10
CA LEU A 28 -5.00 -0.05 -27.15
C LEU A 28 -4.76 -1.22 -26.20
N CYS A 29 -3.69 -1.18 -25.42
CA CYS A 29 -3.30 -2.28 -24.53
C CYS A 29 -4.29 -2.42 -23.37
N SER A 30 -5.07 -3.48 -23.37
CA SER A 30 -6.03 -3.79 -22.29
C SER A 30 -5.33 -3.98 -20.94
N LYS A 31 -4.12 -4.57 -20.91
CA LYS A 31 -3.31 -4.74 -19.72
C LYS A 31 -2.95 -3.39 -19.08
N ILE A 32 -2.39 -2.47 -19.87
CA ILE A 32 -2.00 -1.15 -19.37
C ILE A 32 -3.22 -0.38 -18.85
N ASN A 33 -4.31 -0.38 -19.63
CA ASN A 33 -5.53 0.33 -19.25
C ASN A 33 -6.14 -0.23 -17.96
N LYS A 34 -6.14 -1.55 -17.79
CA LYS A 34 -6.70 -2.20 -16.59
C LYS A 34 -5.80 -2.02 -15.37
N ILE A 35 -4.48 -2.13 -15.51
CA ILE A 35 -3.52 -1.84 -14.44
C ILE A 35 -3.65 -0.37 -14.01
N ASP A 36 -3.79 0.55 -14.96
CA ASP A 36 -3.98 1.96 -14.68
C ASP A 36 -5.30 2.22 -13.93
N TYR A 37 -6.37 1.58 -14.35
CA TYR A 37 -7.64 1.61 -13.63
C TYR A 37 -7.47 1.12 -12.17
N TYR A 38 -6.79 -0.01 -11.95
CA TYR A 38 -6.56 -0.51 -10.61
C TYR A 38 -5.68 0.43 -9.76
N PHE A 39 -4.67 1.08 -10.33
CA PHE A 39 -3.87 2.09 -9.60
C PHE A 39 -4.71 3.28 -9.15
N GLN A 40 -5.72 3.66 -9.93
CA GLN A 40 -6.63 4.74 -9.56
C GLN A 40 -7.60 4.28 -8.47
N GLN A 41 -8.24 3.14 -8.64
CA GLN A 41 -9.18 2.58 -7.67
C GLN A 41 -8.51 2.21 -6.34
N ALA A 42 -7.28 1.73 -6.40
CA ALA A 42 -6.47 1.45 -5.22
C ALA A 42 -6.02 2.70 -4.43
N ASN A 43 -6.45 3.89 -4.83
CA ASN A 43 -6.09 5.16 -4.21
C ASN A 43 -4.57 5.39 -4.09
N ILE A 44 -3.77 4.78 -4.98
CA ILE A 44 -2.32 4.97 -5.01
C ILE A 44 -2.00 6.40 -5.45
N PRO A 45 -1.27 7.20 -4.65
CA PRO A 45 -0.94 8.58 -5.00
C PRO A 45 -0.20 8.68 -6.33
N PHE A 46 -0.55 9.67 -7.14
CA PHE A 46 -0.05 9.83 -8.51
C PHE A 46 1.48 9.73 -8.63
N LYS A 47 2.21 10.35 -7.69
CA LYS A 47 3.69 10.33 -7.67
C LYS A 47 4.29 8.92 -7.59
N TYR A 48 3.55 7.94 -7.08
CA TYR A 48 3.98 6.56 -6.92
C TYR A 48 3.48 5.62 -8.03
N ARG A 49 2.72 6.11 -8.98
CA ARG A 49 2.18 5.27 -10.07
C ARG A 49 3.20 4.98 -11.18
N THR A 50 4.37 5.59 -11.14
CA THR A 50 5.49 5.31 -12.04
C THR A 50 6.47 4.31 -11.44
N PRO A 51 7.23 3.54 -12.26
CA PRO A 51 8.25 2.65 -11.74
C PRO A 51 9.25 3.37 -10.85
N MET A 52 9.41 2.88 -9.63
CA MET A 52 10.34 3.44 -8.64
C MET A 52 11.57 2.55 -8.52
N LYS A 53 12.75 3.16 -8.52
CA LYS A 53 13.98 2.50 -8.13
C LYS A 53 14.26 2.81 -6.67
N LEU A 54 14.37 1.76 -5.86
CA LEU A 54 14.68 1.86 -4.43
C LEU A 54 16.06 1.25 -4.20
N TYR A 55 16.91 1.99 -3.52
CA TYR A 55 18.26 1.54 -3.18
C TYR A 55 18.36 1.46 -1.66
N PRO A 56 18.95 0.40 -1.08
CA PRO A 56 19.20 0.34 0.34
C PRO A 56 20.23 1.38 0.76
N SER A 57 20.14 1.84 2.01
CA SER A 57 21.31 2.32 2.73
C SER A 57 22.17 1.12 3.14
N ASN A 58 23.41 1.33 3.55
CA ASN A 58 24.28 0.24 4.02
C ASN A 58 23.69 -0.48 5.24
N GLU A 59 22.90 0.23 6.04
CA GLU A 59 22.27 -0.28 7.27
C GLU A 59 21.02 -1.12 6.99
N ASP A 60 20.41 -0.99 5.82
CA ASP A 60 19.12 -1.59 5.48
C ASP A 60 19.22 -2.70 4.41
N VAL A 61 20.41 -3.15 4.04
CA VAL A 61 20.61 -4.13 2.96
C VAL A 61 19.79 -5.40 3.22
N ASP A 62 19.93 -5.99 4.42
CA ASP A 62 19.23 -7.23 4.78
C ASP A 62 17.70 -7.06 4.78
N VAL A 63 17.23 -5.92 5.30
CA VAL A 63 15.78 -5.61 5.32
C VAL A 63 15.25 -5.42 3.89
N TYR A 64 16.05 -4.83 3.01
CA TYR A 64 15.68 -4.68 1.60
C TYR A 64 15.58 -6.02 0.89
N ASP A 65 16.47 -6.96 1.17
CA ASP A 65 16.41 -8.32 0.62
C ASP A 65 15.13 -9.03 1.05
N ILE A 66 14.73 -8.90 2.32
CA ILE A 66 13.45 -9.42 2.82
C ILE A 66 12.26 -8.76 2.11
N LEU A 67 12.28 -7.42 1.94
CA LEU A 67 11.22 -6.71 1.24
C LEU A 67 11.12 -7.09 -0.24
N VAL A 68 12.27 -7.38 -0.88
CA VAL A 68 12.30 -7.93 -2.25
C VAL A 68 11.65 -9.30 -2.30
N GLN A 69 11.98 -10.20 -1.37
CA GLN A 69 11.38 -11.54 -1.27
C GLN A 69 9.87 -11.46 -1.07
N ILE A 70 9.38 -10.62 -0.13
CA ILE A 70 7.94 -10.41 0.08
C ILE A 70 7.27 -9.91 -1.20
N LYS A 71 7.87 -8.95 -1.90
CA LYS A 71 7.34 -8.43 -3.17
C LYS A 71 7.27 -9.51 -4.24
N GLU A 72 8.30 -10.36 -4.35
CA GLU A 72 8.36 -11.43 -5.37
C GLU A 72 7.37 -12.56 -5.08
N ASN A 73 7.11 -12.85 -3.80
CA ASN A 73 6.16 -13.85 -3.34
C ASN A 73 4.82 -13.25 -2.88
N VAL A 74 4.44 -12.07 -3.41
CA VAL A 74 3.26 -11.34 -2.93
C VAL A 74 1.94 -12.10 -3.10
N LEU A 75 1.80 -12.98 -4.07
CA LEU A 75 0.60 -13.83 -4.22
C LEU A 75 0.42 -14.74 -3.01
N GLU A 76 1.45 -15.48 -2.65
CA GLU A 76 1.46 -16.36 -1.47
C GLU A 76 1.22 -15.57 -0.18
N ALA A 77 1.91 -14.43 -0.03
CA ALA A 77 1.71 -13.55 1.12
C ALA A 77 0.26 -13.04 1.25
N VAL A 78 -0.42 -12.78 0.13
CA VAL A 78 -1.83 -12.36 0.14
C VAL A 78 -2.75 -13.55 0.44
N GLU A 79 -2.49 -14.72 -0.12
CA GLU A 79 -3.27 -15.94 0.14
C GLU A 79 -3.19 -16.39 1.60
N GLU A 80 -2.04 -16.19 2.24
CA GLU A 80 -1.83 -16.48 3.66
C GLU A 80 -2.34 -15.39 4.63
N GLY A 81 -2.84 -14.27 4.12
CA GLY A 81 -3.27 -13.15 4.95
C GLY A 81 -2.13 -12.48 5.73
N TYR A 82 -0.96 -12.38 5.10
CA TYR A 82 0.28 -11.90 5.72
C TYR A 82 0.17 -10.46 6.22
N ASN A 83 0.60 -10.25 7.47
CA ASN A 83 0.65 -8.92 8.07
C ASN A 83 2.10 -8.44 8.17
N LEU A 84 2.40 -7.31 7.52
CA LEU A 84 3.71 -6.68 7.48
C LEU A 84 3.67 -5.31 8.14
N THR A 85 4.62 -5.01 8.99
CA THR A 85 4.86 -3.64 9.49
C THR A 85 6.22 -3.15 9.02
N ILE A 86 6.23 -2.00 8.35
CA ILE A 86 7.48 -1.30 7.97
C ILE A 86 7.60 -0.07 8.86
N GLN A 87 8.56 -0.09 9.78
CA GLN A 87 8.76 0.95 10.79
C GLN A 87 10.06 1.71 10.58
N SER A 88 10.03 3.02 10.76
CA SER A 88 11.22 3.85 10.89
C SER A 88 10.86 5.24 11.38
N SER A 89 11.62 5.77 12.33
CA SER A 89 11.53 7.17 12.74
C SER A 89 12.20 8.14 11.76
N ILE A 90 12.98 7.62 10.80
CA ILE A 90 13.63 8.43 9.78
C ILE A 90 12.64 8.71 8.65
N ARG A 91 12.51 9.99 8.28
CA ARG A 91 11.68 10.41 7.15
C ARG A 91 12.35 10.08 5.82
N ASN A 92 11.55 9.92 4.77
CA ASN A 92 12.01 9.73 3.39
C ASN A 92 12.93 8.51 3.14
N ASN A 93 12.98 7.55 4.05
CA ASN A 93 13.79 6.34 3.90
C ASN A 93 13.12 5.22 3.08
N GLY A 94 11.93 5.46 2.53
CA GLY A 94 11.31 4.59 1.53
C GLY A 94 10.23 3.64 2.05
N LYS A 95 9.79 3.74 3.31
CA LYS A 95 8.68 2.90 3.87
C LYS A 95 7.46 2.84 2.95
N THR A 96 6.83 3.99 2.72
CA THR A 96 5.65 4.11 1.84
C THR A 96 5.95 3.62 0.42
N SER A 97 7.15 3.93 -0.10
CA SER A 97 7.55 3.48 -1.44
C SER A 97 7.63 1.96 -1.56
N TRP A 98 8.12 1.27 -0.51
CA TRP A 98 8.16 -0.18 -0.46
C TRP A 98 6.76 -0.80 -0.40
N ALA A 99 5.90 -0.28 0.48
CA ALA A 99 4.53 -0.76 0.58
C ALA A 99 3.80 -0.63 -0.78
N ILE A 100 3.88 0.53 -1.42
CA ILE A 100 3.28 0.75 -2.73
C ILE A 100 3.90 -0.14 -3.81
N LYS A 101 5.21 -0.41 -3.76
CA LYS A 101 5.87 -1.30 -4.70
C LYS A 101 5.37 -2.74 -4.60
N ILE A 102 5.03 -3.20 -3.39
CA ILE A 102 4.39 -4.48 -3.16
C ILE A 102 2.97 -4.48 -3.78
N LEU A 103 2.16 -3.44 -3.54
CA LEU A 103 0.83 -3.31 -4.17
C LEU A 103 0.92 -3.29 -5.70
N GLN A 104 1.89 -2.56 -6.26
CA GLN A 104 2.10 -2.53 -7.72
C GLN A 104 2.40 -3.92 -8.27
N GLN A 105 3.28 -4.68 -7.62
CA GLN A 105 3.59 -6.04 -8.02
C GLN A 105 2.35 -6.93 -7.97
N TYR A 106 1.54 -6.84 -6.91
CA TYR A 106 0.30 -7.60 -6.79
C TYR A 106 -0.66 -7.29 -7.93
N ILE A 107 -0.91 -6.01 -8.22
CA ILE A 107 -1.76 -5.58 -9.37
C ILE A 107 -1.23 -6.16 -10.69
N HIS A 108 0.09 -6.15 -10.89
CA HIS A 108 0.69 -6.69 -12.11
C HIS A 108 0.50 -8.21 -12.28
N LEU A 109 0.36 -8.94 -11.18
CA LEU A 109 0.16 -10.39 -11.20
C LEU A 109 -1.33 -10.78 -11.36
N VAL A 110 -2.26 -9.95 -10.83
CA VAL A 110 -3.69 -10.28 -10.82
C VAL A 110 -4.54 -9.45 -11.80
N TRP A 111 -3.93 -8.68 -12.67
CA TRP A 111 -4.62 -7.73 -13.56
C TRP A 111 -5.69 -8.36 -14.47
N ASP A 112 -5.55 -9.62 -14.85
CA ASP A 112 -6.46 -10.36 -15.72
C ASP A 112 -7.43 -11.28 -14.97
N ILE A 113 -7.24 -11.43 -13.66
CA ILE A 113 -8.13 -12.19 -12.81
C ILE A 113 -9.43 -11.38 -12.63
N LYS A 114 -10.56 -12.03 -12.89
CA LYS A 114 -11.88 -11.42 -12.62
C LYS A 114 -12.13 -11.47 -11.12
N THR A 115 -12.05 -10.32 -10.46
CA THR A 115 -12.43 -10.15 -9.06
C THR A 115 -13.61 -9.21 -8.97
N ASN A 116 -14.52 -9.46 -8.04
CA ASN A 116 -15.61 -8.53 -7.71
C ASN A 116 -15.14 -7.42 -6.75
N ASN A 117 -13.98 -7.60 -6.13
CA ASN A 117 -13.37 -6.70 -5.17
C ASN A 117 -12.14 -6.01 -5.77
N LEU A 118 -11.73 -4.91 -5.15
CA LEU A 118 -10.44 -4.30 -5.48
C LEU A 118 -9.31 -5.24 -5.07
N PRO A 119 -8.29 -5.45 -5.93
CA PRO A 119 -7.15 -6.29 -5.58
C PRO A 119 -6.34 -5.72 -4.42
N CYS A 120 -6.23 -4.39 -4.34
CA CYS A 120 -5.50 -3.74 -3.26
C CYS A 120 -6.03 -2.33 -2.99
N LEU A 121 -5.66 -1.76 -1.83
CA LEU A 121 -6.03 -0.40 -1.44
C LEU A 121 -4.89 0.26 -0.66
N TYR A 122 -4.65 1.54 -0.94
CA TYR A 122 -3.79 2.41 -0.15
C TYR A 122 -4.64 3.37 0.68
N VAL A 123 -4.44 3.37 1.99
CA VAL A 123 -5.15 4.19 2.96
C VAL A 123 -4.14 5.13 3.63
N ASP A 124 -4.23 6.41 3.34
CA ASP A 124 -3.63 7.47 4.17
C ASP A 124 -4.54 7.66 5.39
N VAL A 125 -4.11 7.17 6.55
CA VAL A 125 -4.96 7.07 7.74
C VAL A 125 -5.48 8.43 8.21
N PRO A 126 -4.67 9.50 8.33
CA PRO A 126 -5.17 10.82 8.69
C PRO A 126 -6.23 11.34 7.72
N GLN A 127 -6.01 11.20 6.41
CA GLN A 127 -6.96 11.64 5.40
C GLN A 127 -8.26 10.84 5.46
N TYR A 128 -8.20 9.54 5.64
CA TYR A 128 -9.37 8.68 5.79
C TYR A 128 -10.22 9.06 7.01
N LEU A 129 -9.57 9.27 8.17
CA LEU A 129 -10.27 9.68 9.38
C LEU A 129 -10.91 11.08 9.26
N ALA A 130 -10.27 11.98 8.53
CA ALA A 130 -10.83 13.30 8.23
C ALA A 130 -12.09 13.19 7.34
N SER A 131 -12.03 12.40 6.26
CA SER A 131 -13.19 12.20 5.37
C SER A 131 -14.38 11.55 6.09
N LEU A 132 -14.14 10.59 7.00
CA LEU A 132 -15.20 10.00 7.82
C LEU A 132 -15.90 11.05 8.70
N LYS A 133 -15.15 11.99 9.29
CA LYS A 133 -15.75 13.08 10.10
C LYS A 133 -16.57 14.04 9.25
N GLU A 134 -16.12 14.33 8.03
CA GLU A 134 -16.84 15.20 7.09
C GLU A 134 -18.17 14.54 6.66
N ASP A 135 -18.16 13.26 6.31
CA ASP A 135 -19.36 12.51 5.91
C ASP A 135 -20.38 12.37 7.03
N MET A 136 -19.93 12.30 8.30
CA MET A 136 -20.86 12.33 9.45
C MET A 136 -21.70 13.62 9.47
N ASN A 137 -21.16 14.71 8.93
CA ASN A 137 -21.86 16.00 8.85
C ASN A 137 -22.67 16.16 7.55
N ASN A 138 -22.20 15.63 6.42
CA ASN A 138 -22.73 15.91 5.08
C ASN A 138 -23.58 14.78 4.47
N LYS A 139 -23.47 13.54 4.99
CA LYS A 139 -24.19 12.32 4.54
C LYS A 139 -23.97 11.93 3.06
N ASP A 140 -22.84 12.26 2.46
CA ASP A 140 -22.57 12.01 1.03
C ASP A 140 -22.29 10.53 0.72
N GLY A 141 -21.94 9.73 1.70
CA GLY A 141 -21.82 8.27 1.57
C GLY A 141 -20.55 7.76 0.87
N GLU A 142 -19.66 8.64 0.40
CA GLU A 142 -18.40 8.23 -0.27
C GLU A 142 -17.47 7.47 0.69
N SER A 143 -17.37 7.89 1.94
CA SER A 143 -16.57 7.19 2.95
C SER A 143 -17.10 5.80 3.28
N LYS A 144 -18.40 5.55 3.08
CA LYS A 144 -18.99 4.22 3.26
C LYS A 144 -18.48 3.22 2.22
N GLN A 145 -18.40 3.64 0.96
CA GLN A 145 -17.84 2.79 -0.10
C GLN A 145 -16.36 2.52 0.17
N PHE A 146 -15.58 3.54 0.50
CA PHE A 146 -14.16 3.38 0.85
C PHE A 146 -13.96 2.47 2.07
N SER A 147 -14.82 2.55 3.09
CA SER A 147 -14.83 1.63 4.24
C SER A 147 -15.13 0.18 3.83
N ASN A 148 -16.02 -0.04 2.86
CA ASN A 148 -16.27 -1.36 2.29
C ASN A 148 -15.05 -1.88 1.53
N ASP A 149 -14.41 -1.03 0.75
CA ASP A 149 -13.20 -1.37 -0.01
C ASP A 149 -12.05 -1.73 0.95
N ILE A 150 -11.87 -1.01 2.07
CA ILE A 150 -10.93 -1.40 3.13
C ILE A 150 -11.22 -2.82 3.63
N ASN A 151 -12.49 -3.19 3.83
CA ASN A 151 -12.86 -4.48 4.39
C ASN A 151 -12.78 -5.65 3.39
N SER A 152 -12.75 -5.39 2.09
CA SER A 152 -12.87 -6.41 1.04
C SER A 152 -11.66 -6.54 0.12
N ALA A 153 -10.78 -5.54 0.03
CA ALA A 153 -9.57 -5.64 -0.79
C ALA A 153 -8.63 -6.74 -0.28
N ASP A 154 -7.98 -7.48 -1.18
CA ASP A 154 -7.12 -8.61 -0.82
C ASP A 154 -5.94 -8.17 0.05
N ILE A 155 -5.31 -7.04 -0.29
CA ILE A 155 -4.22 -6.44 0.49
C ILE A 155 -4.45 -4.93 0.68
N VAL A 156 -4.26 -4.44 1.92
CA VAL A 156 -4.41 -3.01 2.27
C VAL A 156 -3.15 -2.47 2.91
N VAL A 157 -2.71 -1.29 2.46
CA VAL A 157 -1.69 -0.50 3.14
C VAL A 157 -2.36 0.56 4.01
N PHE A 158 -2.02 0.58 5.30
CA PHE A 158 -2.37 1.64 6.25
C PHE A 158 -1.13 2.50 6.50
N ASP A 159 -1.06 3.67 5.87
CA ASP A 159 0.07 4.59 5.97
C ASP A 159 -0.19 5.71 6.99
N ASN A 160 0.87 6.22 7.59
CA ASN A 160 0.83 7.30 8.59
C ASN A 160 0.00 6.95 9.84
N LEU A 161 -0.05 5.66 10.23
CA LEU A 161 -0.92 5.14 11.27
C LEU A 161 -0.63 5.76 12.66
N ASP A 162 0.63 6.10 12.94
CA ASP A 162 1.11 6.59 14.23
C ASP A 162 1.65 8.04 14.17
N GLU A 163 1.31 8.81 13.12
CA GLU A 163 1.86 10.16 12.92
C GLU A 163 1.53 11.08 14.10
N GLU A 164 0.31 10.97 14.63
CA GLU A 164 -0.18 11.70 15.79
C GLU A 164 -0.96 10.79 16.75
N LYS A 165 -1.24 11.29 17.95
CA LYS A 165 -2.08 10.58 18.92
C LYS A 165 -3.51 10.51 18.43
N LEU A 166 -4.00 9.30 18.21
CA LEU A 166 -5.36 9.07 17.77
C LEU A 166 -6.38 9.28 18.91
N SER A 167 -7.55 9.80 18.56
CA SER A 167 -8.68 9.83 19.48
C SER A 167 -9.23 8.43 19.69
N GLU A 168 -9.96 8.20 20.78
CA GLU A 168 -10.62 6.93 21.08
C GLU A 168 -11.54 6.47 19.94
N TRP A 169 -12.29 7.41 19.35
CA TRP A 169 -13.13 7.13 18.17
C TRP A 169 -12.30 6.63 16.98
N ALA A 170 -11.17 7.28 16.69
CA ALA A 170 -10.28 6.89 15.59
C ALA A 170 -9.67 5.51 15.83
N ILE A 171 -9.19 5.24 17.06
CA ILE A 171 -8.67 3.93 17.46
C ILE A 171 -9.72 2.84 17.25
N ASN A 172 -10.96 3.06 17.74
CA ASN A 172 -12.04 2.09 17.60
C ASN A 172 -12.42 1.85 16.13
N THR A 173 -12.47 2.90 15.32
CA THR A 173 -12.76 2.81 13.87
C THR A 173 -11.71 1.96 13.15
N LEU A 174 -10.43 2.27 13.32
CA LEU A 174 -9.34 1.54 12.68
C LEU A 174 -9.24 0.10 13.20
N ARG A 175 -9.41 -0.10 14.51
CA ARG A 175 -9.41 -1.42 15.13
C ARG A 175 -10.49 -2.34 14.52
N LEU A 176 -11.68 -1.83 14.28
CA LEU A 176 -12.75 -2.61 13.66
C LEU A 176 -12.38 -3.07 12.23
N HIS A 177 -11.79 -2.19 11.41
CA HIS A 177 -11.32 -2.57 10.07
C HIS A 177 -10.20 -3.58 10.13
N ILE A 178 -9.14 -3.29 10.88
CA ILE A 178 -7.95 -4.13 10.95
C ILE A 178 -8.28 -5.50 11.53
N ARG A 179 -9.04 -5.55 12.64
CA ARG A 179 -9.50 -6.79 13.24
C ARG A 179 -10.30 -7.64 12.25
N ARG A 180 -11.29 -7.04 11.59
CA ARG A 180 -12.12 -7.74 10.59
C ARG A 180 -11.29 -8.32 9.46
N ARG A 181 -10.29 -7.58 8.97
CA ARG A 181 -9.40 -8.05 7.91
C ARG A 181 -8.57 -9.23 8.37
N VAL A 182 -7.94 -9.13 9.55
CA VAL A 182 -7.14 -10.21 10.13
C VAL A 182 -7.98 -11.46 10.38
N GLU A 183 -9.19 -11.31 10.94
CA GLU A 183 -10.10 -12.43 11.19
C GLU A 183 -10.57 -13.11 9.88
N ASN A 184 -10.61 -12.37 8.77
CA ASN A 184 -10.96 -12.91 7.45
C ASN A 184 -9.72 -13.38 6.64
N GLY A 185 -8.53 -13.40 7.21
CA GLY A 185 -7.31 -13.82 6.53
C GLY A 185 -6.89 -12.89 5.39
N LEU A 186 -7.19 -11.59 5.46
CA LEU A 186 -6.81 -10.60 4.45
C LEU A 186 -5.49 -9.94 4.81
N ALA A 187 -4.61 -9.77 3.81
CA ALA A 187 -3.27 -9.23 4.00
C ALA A 187 -3.26 -7.72 4.34
N ASN A 188 -2.32 -7.32 5.20
CA ASN A 188 -2.19 -5.94 5.62
C ASN A 188 -0.71 -5.49 5.65
N ILE A 189 -0.47 -4.24 5.26
CA ILE A 189 0.83 -3.58 5.43
C ILE A 189 0.61 -2.32 6.26
N TYR A 190 1.32 -2.19 7.37
CA TYR A 190 1.27 -1.04 8.26
C TYR A 190 2.55 -0.23 8.13
N ILE A 191 2.43 1.09 7.98
CA ILE A 191 3.57 2.00 7.92
C ILE A 191 3.60 2.86 9.19
N LEU A 192 4.69 2.75 9.92
CA LEU A 192 4.92 3.46 11.17
C LEU A 192 6.08 4.45 11.05
N GLY A 193 5.84 5.66 11.55
CA GLY A 193 6.78 6.78 11.51
C GLY A 193 7.48 7.06 12.85
N LYS A 194 7.15 6.34 13.92
CA LYS A 194 7.63 6.60 15.28
C LYS A 194 8.30 5.37 15.89
N PRO A 195 9.13 5.57 16.93
CA PRO A 195 9.62 4.48 17.77
C PRO A 195 8.47 3.72 18.43
N THR A 196 8.64 2.42 18.67
CA THR A 196 7.61 1.50 19.18
C THR A 196 6.85 2.03 20.41
N GLN A 197 7.53 2.64 21.37
CA GLN A 197 6.88 3.20 22.57
C GLN A 197 5.95 4.36 22.21
N THR A 198 6.39 5.24 21.33
CA THR A 198 5.56 6.36 20.84
C THR A 198 4.39 5.86 20.01
N THR A 199 4.62 4.86 19.15
CA THR A 199 3.55 4.20 18.40
C THR A 199 2.47 3.67 19.33
N ARG A 200 2.84 2.87 20.36
CA ARG A 200 1.88 2.35 21.35
C ARG A 200 1.08 3.45 22.04
N PHE A 201 1.75 4.55 22.41
CA PHE A 201 1.08 5.71 23.01
C PHE A 201 0.11 6.37 22.02
N ASN A 202 0.47 6.47 20.76
CA ASN A 202 -0.33 7.17 19.75
C ASN A 202 -1.55 6.39 19.31
N ILE A 203 -1.43 5.06 19.12
CA ILE A 203 -2.50 4.23 18.58
C ILE A 203 -3.22 3.35 19.61
N GLY A 204 -2.76 3.33 20.86
CA GLY A 204 -3.32 2.51 21.95
C GLY A 204 -2.89 1.04 21.90
N GLU A 205 -3.09 0.33 23.01
CA GLU A 205 -2.60 -1.06 23.17
C GLU A 205 -3.32 -2.04 22.22
N ASP A 206 -4.64 -1.94 22.10
CA ASP A 206 -5.43 -2.86 21.28
C ASP A 206 -5.02 -2.82 19.80
N LEU A 207 -4.83 -1.61 19.25
CA LEU A 207 -4.42 -1.47 17.85
C LEU A 207 -2.94 -1.85 17.68
N SER A 208 -2.11 -1.53 18.66
CA SER A 208 -0.68 -1.92 18.71
C SER A 208 -0.49 -3.43 18.66
N TYR A 209 -1.41 -4.21 19.25
CA TYR A 209 -1.36 -5.66 19.18
C TYR A 209 -1.35 -6.17 17.74
N TYR A 210 -2.28 -5.70 16.90
CA TYR A 210 -2.35 -6.11 15.50
C TYR A 210 -1.14 -5.65 14.69
N VAL A 211 -0.69 -4.43 14.95
CA VAL A 211 0.32 -3.76 14.12
C VAL A 211 1.75 -4.15 14.50
N LEU A 212 2.02 -4.44 15.78
CA LEU A 212 3.37 -4.71 16.29
C LEU A 212 3.57 -6.16 16.74
N THR A 213 2.52 -6.81 17.25
CA THR A 213 2.64 -8.15 17.84
C THR A 213 2.15 -9.22 16.85
N ASN A 214 1.06 -8.94 16.14
CA ASN A 214 0.47 -9.87 15.17
C ASN A 214 0.86 -9.51 13.72
N SER A 215 2.08 -9.02 13.54
CA SER A 215 2.66 -8.71 12.23
C SER A 215 4.17 -8.96 12.23
N ASN A 216 4.74 -9.15 11.04
CA ASN A 216 6.19 -9.17 10.87
C ASN A 216 6.73 -7.74 10.77
N VAL A 217 7.50 -7.33 11.78
CA VAL A 217 8.02 -5.95 11.87
C VAL A 217 9.39 -5.85 11.24
N LEU A 218 9.52 -5.03 10.22
CA LEU A 218 10.77 -4.68 9.56
C LEU A 218 11.14 -3.23 9.87
N ASN A 219 12.31 -3.03 10.45
CA ASN A 219 12.80 -1.70 10.81
C ASN A 219 13.80 -1.19 9.77
N LEU A 220 13.61 0.03 9.28
CA LEU A 220 14.55 0.73 8.42
C LEU A 220 15.28 1.81 9.22
N TYR A 221 16.60 1.78 9.17
CA TYR A 221 17.47 2.64 9.98
C TYR A 221 18.25 3.66 9.16
N GLY A 222 18.40 3.40 7.86
CA GLY A 222 19.24 4.23 7.01
C GLY A 222 18.60 5.54 6.62
N ASP A 223 19.35 6.61 6.77
CA ASP A 223 19.05 7.90 6.17
C ASP A 223 19.55 7.91 4.71
N ARG A 224 18.65 8.11 3.79
CA ARG A 224 19.01 8.18 2.36
C ARG A 224 19.62 9.50 1.97
N GLY A 225 19.59 10.51 2.86
CA GLY A 225 19.93 11.87 2.53
C GLY A 225 19.23 12.34 1.25
N ASP A 226 18.93 13.59 1.10
CA ASP A 226 18.44 14.13 -0.18
C ASP A 226 19.50 13.91 -1.26
N LYS A 227 19.49 12.76 -1.91
CA LYS A 227 20.21 12.62 -3.19
C LYS A 227 19.43 13.46 -4.19
N LYS A 228 19.86 14.74 -4.25
CA LYS A 228 19.51 15.66 -5.33
C LYS A 228 19.96 15.11 -6.68
#